data_11f909b42c5d82df740ea2ca359f9720
#
_entry.id   11f909b42c5d82df740ea2ca359f9720
#
_cell.length_a   1.000
_cell.length_b   1.000
_cell.length_c   1.000
_cell.angle_alpha   90.00
_cell.angle_beta   90.00
_cell.angle_gamma   90.00
#
_symmetry.space_group_name_H-M   'P 1'
#
loop_
_entity.id
_entity.type
_entity.pdbx_description
1 polymer ?
#
loop_
_entity_poly.entity_id
_entity_poly.type
_entity_poly.pdbx_seq_one_letter_code
_entity_poly.pdbx_strand_id
1 'polypeptide(L)'
;MLDHVGIEVSDLVRSKAFYEAALEPLGIRLLMEFEGAAGFGKDTEHGPKPFFWIQARGRPTVSGAHVAFGARSAELVDSFHAAALAAGGTDNGAPGPRPIYHPGYYGAFVLDPDANNVEAVCHQVSPR
;
A
#
# COMPACT_ATOMS: atom_id res chain seq x y z
N MET A 1 -1.29 -6.57 18.20
CA MET A 1 -0.65 -6.68 16.85
C MET A 1 -1.71 -6.88 15.79
N LEU A 2 -1.69 -6.08 14.73
CA LEU A 2 -2.61 -6.22 13.61
C LEU A 2 -2.22 -7.45 12.78
N ASP A 3 -3.17 -8.35 12.52
CA ASP A 3 -2.94 -9.52 11.68
C ASP A 3 -3.14 -9.19 10.19
N HIS A 4 -4.25 -8.60 9.86
CA HIS A 4 -4.57 -8.19 8.50
C HIS A 4 -5.58 -7.06 8.50
N VAL A 5 -5.69 -6.38 7.36
CA VAL A 5 -6.66 -5.32 7.14
C VAL A 5 -7.29 -5.51 5.77
N GLY A 6 -8.55 -5.14 5.63
CA GLY A 6 -9.25 -5.18 4.36
C GLY A 6 -9.91 -3.86 4.05
N ILE A 7 -9.91 -3.49 2.78
CA ILE A 7 -10.60 -2.29 2.30
C ILE A 7 -11.53 -2.62 1.14
N GLU A 8 -12.60 -1.87 1.03
CA GLU A 8 -13.54 -2.03 -0.06
C GLU A 8 -13.06 -1.28 -1.30
N VAL A 9 -13.19 -1.91 -2.47
CA VAL A 9 -12.88 -1.29 -3.76
C VAL A 9 -14.10 -1.43 -4.69
N SER A 10 -14.21 -0.55 -5.66
CA SER A 10 -15.34 -0.55 -6.57
C SER A 10 -15.17 -1.52 -7.75
N ASP A 11 -13.93 -1.77 -8.15
CA ASP A 11 -13.58 -2.61 -9.29
C ASP A 11 -12.37 -3.47 -8.92
N LEU A 12 -12.62 -4.75 -8.63
CA LEU A 12 -11.59 -5.64 -8.14
C LEU A 12 -10.47 -5.84 -9.16
N VAL A 13 -10.80 -5.98 -10.45
CA VAL A 13 -9.79 -6.19 -11.50
C VAL A 13 -8.85 -4.99 -11.58
N ARG A 14 -9.40 -3.79 -11.58
CA ARG A 14 -8.61 -2.55 -11.64
C ARG A 14 -7.75 -2.39 -10.40
N SER A 15 -8.33 -2.55 -9.22
CA SER A 15 -7.60 -2.35 -7.97
C SER A 15 -6.56 -3.43 -7.74
N LYS A 16 -6.84 -4.68 -8.16
CA LYS A 16 -5.84 -5.76 -8.09
C LYS A 16 -4.61 -5.41 -8.92
N ALA A 17 -4.80 -4.96 -10.15
CA ALA A 17 -3.68 -4.56 -11.02
C ALA A 17 -2.91 -3.38 -10.42
N PHE A 18 -3.61 -2.41 -9.84
CA PHE A 18 -2.98 -1.28 -9.18
C PHE A 18 -2.07 -1.75 -8.03
N TYR A 19 -2.61 -2.55 -7.11
CA TYR A 19 -1.84 -2.98 -5.94
C TYR A 19 -0.73 -3.97 -6.27
N GLU A 20 -0.90 -4.81 -7.28
CA GLU A 20 0.20 -5.66 -7.74
C GLU A 20 1.40 -4.83 -8.17
N ALA A 21 1.17 -3.76 -8.92
CA ALA A 21 2.23 -2.88 -9.39
C ALA A 21 2.79 -1.99 -8.28
N ALA A 22 1.92 -1.36 -7.49
CA ALA A 22 2.33 -0.38 -6.48
C ALA A 22 3.09 -1.03 -5.32
N LEU A 23 2.71 -2.25 -4.93
CA LEU A 23 3.29 -2.94 -3.78
C LEU A 23 4.50 -3.80 -4.14
N GLU A 24 4.75 -4.05 -5.42
CA GLU A 24 5.87 -4.86 -5.87
C GLU A 24 7.22 -4.34 -5.34
N PRO A 25 7.53 -3.03 -5.40
CA PRO A 25 8.80 -2.52 -4.87
C PRO A 25 8.99 -2.80 -3.38
N LEU A 26 7.91 -2.97 -2.63
CA LEU A 26 7.97 -3.27 -1.20
C LEU A 26 8.08 -4.77 -0.92
N GLY A 27 8.14 -5.60 -1.97
CA GLY A 27 8.20 -7.05 -1.83
C GLY A 27 6.87 -7.69 -1.45
N ILE A 28 5.78 -6.96 -1.62
CA ILE A 28 4.42 -7.44 -1.33
C ILE A 28 3.79 -7.88 -2.64
N ARG A 29 3.22 -9.09 -2.66
CA ARG A 29 2.64 -9.66 -3.88
C ARG A 29 1.28 -10.28 -3.62
N LEU A 30 0.54 -10.51 -4.69
CA LEU A 30 -0.74 -11.22 -4.63
C LEU A 30 -0.49 -12.67 -4.21
N LEU A 31 -1.14 -13.11 -3.14
CA LEU A 31 -0.98 -14.46 -2.59
C LEU A 31 -2.23 -15.30 -2.68
N MET A 32 -3.41 -14.69 -2.58
CA MET A 32 -4.68 -15.40 -2.58
C MET A 32 -5.73 -14.62 -3.35
N GLU A 33 -6.59 -15.35 -4.06
CA GLU A 33 -7.73 -14.79 -4.75
C GLU A 33 -8.96 -15.61 -4.44
N PHE A 34 -10.06 -14.92 -4.14
CA PHE A 34 -11.37 -15.51 -4.04
C PHE A 34 -12.33 -14.72 -4.94
N GLU A 35 -13.53 -15.23 -5.14
CA GLU A 35 -14.55 -14.43 -5.79
C GLU A 35 -14.80 -13.17 -4.93
N GLY A 36 -14.56 -12.01 -5.51
CA GLY A 36 -14.78 -10.73 -4.86
C GLY A 36 -13.70 -10.29 -3.89
N ALA A 37 -12.56 -10.99 -3.77
CA ALA A 37 -11.49 -10.59 -2.87
C ALA A 37 -10.11 -11.02 -3.37
N ALA A 38 -9.09 -10.21 -3.04
CA ALA A 38 -7.70 -10.52 -3.34
C ALA A 38 -6.84 -10.18 -2.12
N GLY A 39 -5.93 -11.06 -1.74
CA GLY A 39 -5.06 -10.90 -0.59
C GLY A 39 -3.60 -10.76 -0.99
N PHE A 40 -2.95 -9.75 -0.45
CA PHE A 40 -1.55 -9.41 -0.71
C PHE A 40 -0.73 -9.60 0.54
N GLY A 41 0.51 -10.03 0.38
CA GLY A 41 1.40 -10.22 1.52
C GLY A 41 2.79 -10.67 1.13
N LYS A 42 3.45 -11.31 2.06
CA LYS A 42 4.84 -11.76 1.92
C LYS A 42 4.98 -13.20 2.41
N ASP A 43 6.08 -13.82 2.02
CA ASP A 43 6.47 -15.09 2.60
C ASP A 43 6.97 -14.87 4.03
N THR A 44 6.61 -15.78 4.92
CA THR A 44 7.08 -15.82 6.29
C THR A 44 7.75 -17.17 6.55
N GLU A 45 8.35 -17.35 7.72
CA GLU A 45 8.91 -18.64 8.13
C GLU A 45 7.86 -19.76 8.19
N HIS A 46 6.56 -19.39 8.26
CA HIS A 46 5.45 -20.34 8.27
C HIS A 46 4.71 -20.39 6.91
N GLY A 47 5.33 -19.86 5.85
CA GLY A 47 4.75 -19.82 4.51
C GLY A 47 4.19 -18.45 4.14
N PRO A 48 3.51 -18.36 2.99
CA PRO A 48 2.92 -17.09 2.55
C PRO A 48 1.87 -16.57 3.53
N LYS A 49 1.93 -15.28 3.85
CA LYS A 49 0.98 -14.65 4.76
C LYS A 49 0.34 -13.42 4.12
N PRO A 50 -0.93 -13.51 3.69
CA PRO A 50 -1.65 -12.32 3.25
C PRO A 50 -2.01 -11.46 4.46
N PHE A 51 -1.80 -10.16 4.35
CA PHE A 51 -2.11 -9.23 5.43
C PHE A 51 -2.84 -7.98 4.96
N PHE A 52 -2.96 -7.80 3.66
CA PHE A 52 -3.71 -6.69 3.08
C PHE A 52 -4.71 -7.24 2.06
N TRP A 53 -5.99 -7.01 2.28
CA TRP A 53 -7.06 -7.51 1.45
C TRP A 53 -7.80 -6.39 0.78
N ILE A 54 -8.14 -6.58 -0.49
CA ILE A 54 -9.11 -5.75 -1.19
C ILE A 54 -10.32 -6.61 -1.54
N GLN A 55 -11.51 -6.02 -1.45
CA GLN A 55 -12.75 -6.73 -1.69
C GLN A 55 -13.76 -5.83 -2.38
N ALA A 56 -14.52 -6.41 -3.31
CA ALA A 56 -15.57 -5.70 -4.03
C ALA A 56 -16.89 -6.42 -3.75
N ARG A 57 -17.55 -6.05 -2.65
CA ARG A 57 -18.76 -6.70 -2.16
C ARG A 57 -19.96 -5.78 -2.12
N GLY A 58 -19.91 -4.67 -2.85
CA GLY A 58 -21.03 -3.73 -2.95
C GLY A 58 -21.19 -2.79 -1.77
N ARG A 59 -20.19 -2.73 -0.88
CA ARG A 59 -20.18 -1.77 0.23
C ARG A 59 -19.65 -0.43 -0.23
N PRO A 60 -19.90 0.66 0.52
CA PRO A 60 -19.31 1.96 0.18
C PRO A 60 -17.79 1.91 0.15
N THR A 61 -17.20 2.53 -0.88
CA THR A 61 -15.75 2.60 -1.06
C THR A 61 -15.15 3.89 -0.51
N VAL A 62 -15.94 4.95 -0.39
CA VAL A 62 -15.50 6.24 0.18
C VAL A 62 -15.56 6.15 1.69
N SER A 63 -14.52 5.60 2.31
CA SER A 63 -14.50 5.34 3.74
C SER A 63 -13.50 6.18 4.52
N GLY A 64 -12.63 6.95 3.82
CA GLY A 64 -11.52 7.64 4.48
C GLY A 64 -10.43 6.69 4.94
N ALA A 65 -10.34 5.50 4.37
CA ALA A 65 -9.32 4.54 4.76
C ALA A 65 -7.92 5.07 4.49
N HIS A 66 -7.00 4.82 5.44
CA HIS A 66 -5.58 5.12 5.32
C HIS A 66 -4.79 3.88 5.72
N VAL A 67 -3.99 3.37 4.80
CA VAL A 67 -3.16 2.18 5.03
C VAL A 67 -1.72 2.55 4.74
N ALA A 68 -0.82 2.29 5.69
CA ALA A 68 0.61 2.56 5.53
C ALA A 68 1.38 1.25 5.53
N PHE A 69 2.23 1.08 4.53
CA PHE A 69 3.12 -0.07 4.41
C PHE A 69 4.53 0.33 4.82
N GLY A 70 5.17 -0.49 5.64
CA GLY A 70 6.56 -0.28 6.04
C GLY A 70 7.52 -0.57 4.89
N ALA A 71 8.50 0.29 4.72
CA ALA A 71 9.59 0.11 3.76
C ALA A 71 10.93 0.13 4.49
N ARG A 72 11.90 -0.63 3.98
CA ARG A 72 13.22 -0.73 4.62
C ARG A 72 14.12 0.44 4.33
N SER A 73 13.83 1.22 3.29
CA SER A 73 14.69 2.32 2.87
C SER A 73 13.89 3.42 2.21
N ALA A 74 14.47 4.61 2.13
CA ALA A 74 13.89 5.74 1.41
C ALA A 74 13.74 5.41 -0.08
N GLU A 75 14.69 4.69 -0.65
CA GLU A 75 14.66 4.31 -2.07
C GLU A 75 13.45 3.45 -2.39
N LEU A 76 13.04 2.55 -1.48
CA LEU A 76 11.85 1.73 -1.67
C LEU A 76 10.57 2.56 -1.54
N VAL A 77 10.56 3.58 -0.69
CA VAL A 77 9.45 4.53 -0.62
C VAL A 77 9.31 5.29 -1.94
N ASP A 78 10.44 5.75 -2.50
CA ASP A 78 10.46 6.44 -3.79
C ASP A 78 9.93 5.51 -4.89
N SER A 79 10.38 4.26 -4.91
CA SER A 79 9.96 3.26 -5.90
C SER A 79 8.47 2.94 -5.81
N PHE A 80 7.94 2.83 -4.60
CA PHE A 80 6.50 2.66 -4.37
C PHE A 80 5.71 3.80 -5.00
N HIS A 81 6.11 5.04 -4.73
CA HIS A 81 5.39 6.21 -5.22
C HIS A 81 5.38 6.24 -6.76
N ALA A 82 6.54 6.01 -7.38
CA ALA A 82 6.64 5.98 -8.83
C ALA A 82 5.79 4.86 -9.45
N ALA A 83 5.85 3.66 -8.88
CA ALA A 83 5.08 2.51 -9.36
C ALA A 83 3.57 2.73 -9.20
N ALA A 84 3.14 3.30 -8.07
CA ALA A 84 1.74 3.56 -7.82
C ALA A 84 1.17 4.62 -8.77
N LEU A 85 1.91 5.67 -9.04
CA LEU A 85 1.48 6.68 -10.03
C LEU A 85 1.40 6.08 -11.44
N ALA A 86 2.38 5.26 -11.81
CA ALA A 86 2.37 4.60 -13.12
C ALA A 86 1.20 3.62 -13.26
N ALA A 87 0.74 3.05 -12.16
CA ALA A 87 -0.37 2.10 -12.14
C ALA A 87 -1.75 2.77 -12.04
N GLY A 88 -1.83 4.09 -12.10
CA GLY A 88 -3.09 4.83 -12.12
C GLY A 88 -3.47 5.51 -10.81
N GLY A 89 -2.59 5.49 -9.82
CA GLY A 89 -2.79 6.24 -8.59
C GLY A 89 -2.63 7.74 -8.77
N THR A 90 -3.13 8.50 -7.80
CA THR A 90 -3.03 9.96 -7.79
C THR A 90 -2.08 10.37 -6.67
N ASP A 91 -1.15 11.29 -6.98
CA ASP A 91 -0.22 11.80 -5.97
C ASP A 91 -0.99 12.46 -4.82
N ASN A 92 -0.64 12.07 -3.60
CA ASN A 92 -1.21 12.63 -2.37
C ASN A 92 -0.11 13.02 -1.38
N GLY A 93 1.13 13.08 -1.82
CA GLY A 93 2.28 13.48 -1.03
C GLY A 93 3.56 12.86 -1.57
N ALA A 94 4.42 13.69 -2.18
CA ALA A 94 5.67 13.22 -2.79
C ALA A 94 6.59 12.58 -1.74
N PRO A 95 7.48 11.65 -2.16
CA PRO A 95 8.44 11.06 -1.25
C PRO A 95 9.31 12.13 -0.59
N GLY A 96 9.48 12.02 0.71
CA GLY A 96 10.33 12.95 1.43
C GLY A 96 10.19 12.79 2.95
N PRO A 97 11.05 13.49 3.69
CA PRO A 97 11.00 13.47 5.14
C PRO A 97 9.73 14.16 5.66
N ARG A 98 9.22 13.64 6.77
CA ARG A 98 8.09 14.21 7.49
C ARG A 98 8.47 14.38 8.96
N PRO A 99 9.33 15.38 9.27
CA PRO A 99 9.82 15.57 10.62
C PRO A 99 8.70 15.91 11.62
N ILE A 100 7.56 16.36 11.13
CA ILE A 100 6.38 16.62 11.95
C ILE A 100 5.90 15.36 12.67
N TYR A 101 6.12 14.18 12.10
CA TYR A 101 5.76 12.91 12.75
C TYR A 101 6.85 12.44 13.69
N HIS A 102 8.08 12.38 13.22
CA HIS A 102 9.28 12.18 14.04
C HIS A 102 10.53 12.32 13.17
N PRO A 103 11.72 12.55 13.78
CA PRO A 103 12.98 12.51 13.03
C PRO A 103 13.18 11.12 12.39
N GLY A 104 13.56 11.11 11.13
CA GLY A 104 13.76 9.85 10.41
C GLY A 104 12.54 9.29 9.71
N TYR A 105 11.37 9.92 9.87
CA TYR A 105 10.18 9.54 9.12
C TYR A 105 10.33 9.98 7.67
N TYR A 106 10.29 9.00 6.75
CA TYR A 106 10.33 9.26 5.32
C TYR A 106 9.16 8.54 4.67
N GLY A 107 8.27 9.28 4.05
CA GLY A 107 7.03 8.72 3.53
C GLY A 107 6.62 9.27 2.19
N ALA A 108 5.73 8.55 1.54
CA ALA A 108 5.06 8.97 0.30
C ALA A 108 3.61 8.48 0.34
N PHE A 109 2.73 9.24 -0.26
CA PHE A 109 1.29 9.03 -0.20
C PHE A 109 0.70 9.04 -1.60
N VAL A 110 -0.16 8.08 -1.89
CA VAL A 110 -0.87 7.97 -3.17
C VAL A 110 -2.33 7.64 -2.88
N LEU A 111 -3.23 8.20 -3.66
CA LEU A 111 -4.62 7.75 -3.65
C LEU A 111 -4.76 6.58 -4.63
N ASP A 112 -5.38 5.50 -4.16
CA ASP A 112 -5.68 4.37 -5.03
C ASP A 112 -6.85 4.70 -5.99
N PRO A 113 -7.26 3.79 -6.88
CA PRO A 113 -8.36 4.08 -7.82
C PRO A 113 -9.69 4.48 -7.17
N ASP A 114 -9.90 4.15 -5.90
CA ASP A 114 -11.09 4.53 -5.14
C ASP A 114 -10.84 5.66 -4.15
N ALA A 115 -9.70 6.37 -4.28
CA ALA A 115 -9.29 7.48 -3.43
C ALA A 115 -9.00 7.08 -1.98
N ASN A 116 -8.65 5.81 -1.74
CA ASN A 116 -8.09 5.41 -0.45
C ASN A 116 -6.67 5.92 -0.33
N ASN A 117 -6.29 6.43 0.85
CA ASN A 117 -4.97 6.97 1.11
C ASN A 117 -4.00 5.83 1.43
N VAL A 118 -3.04 5.60 0.53
CA VAL A 118 -2.07 4.52 0.65
C VAL A 118 -0.68 5.14 0.79
N GLU A 119 0.04 4.69 1.79
CA GLU A 119 1.35 5.25 2.16
C GLU A 119 2.40 4.16 2.17
N ALA A 120 3.63 4.50 1.80
CA ALA A 120 4.81 3.74 2.17
C ALA A 120 5.67 4.61 3.10
N VAL A 121 6.20 4.01 4.16
CA VAL A 121 6.97 4.74 5.16
C VAL A 121 8.20 3.96 5.60
N CYS A 122 9.31 4.69 5.72
CA CYS A 122 10.54 4.21 6.35
C CYS A 122 10.81 5.08 7.59
N HIS A 123 11.02 4.43 8.73
CA HIS A 123 11.16 5.14 10.01
C HIS A 123 12.63 5.39 10.41
N GLN A 124 13.59 4.94 9.61
CA GLN A 124 15.00 4.94 10.01
C GLN A 124 15.90 5.68 9.04
N VAL A 125 15.35 6.69 8.36
CA VAL A 125 16.17 7.51 7.45
C VAL A 125 16.92 8.54 8.29
N SER A 126 18.26 8.53 8.15
CA SER A 126 19.10 9.50 8.85
C SER A 126 18.76 10.92 8.41
N PRO A 127 18.61 11.89 9.33
CA PRO A 127 18.44 13.29 8.97
C PRO A 127 19.61 13.78 8.13
N ARG A 128 19.32 14.59 7.12
CA ARG A 128 20.35 15.21 6.28
C ARG A 128 20.40 16.69 6.54
#